data_55df89191eac60360937b60e80fd5436
#
_entry.id   55df89191eac60360937b60e80fd5436
#
_cell.length_a   1.000
_cell.length_b   1.000
_cell.length_c   1.000
_cell.angle_alpha   90.00
_cell.angle_beta   90.00
_cell.angle_gamma   90.00
#
_symmetry.space_group_name_H-M   'P 1'
#
loop_
_entity.id
_entity.type
_entity.pdbx_description
1 polymer ?
#
loop_
_entity_poly.entity_id
_entity_poly.type
_entity_poly.pdbx_seq_one_letter_code
_entity_poly.pdbx_strand_id
1 'polypeptide(L)'
;KKHFKITKKLYQPLINKGAKFFTTSRRGAELIKYASNAFLATKITFINELANLCEKANINIEDISLGMGSDIRIGSRFLRAGPAYGGSCFPKDTKGLVSTGNKYKTSLSIVKSVIRSNDKRKILHLKRIKKILGKLKGKKIAFLGVTFKPNTDDMRDSVSLKMIPYLCKKGSKINYYDPTGPKEAFNNIKNCNYSNNIKDACKKVDLVVLHTEWDEFKSLEFNKIIKNKNFKIFDLRNLYNFNDMVKKKIKYF
;
A
#
# COMPACT_ATOMS: atom_id res chain seq x y z
N LYS A 1 -30.57 -16.16 23.76
CA LYS A 1 -31.55 -16.29 22.61
C LYS A 1 -32.18 -14.93 22.24
N LYS A 2 -32.59 -14.07 23.21
CA LYS A 2 -33.23 -12.75 22.97
C LYS A 2 -32.33 -11.80 22.16
N HIS A 3 -31.09 -11.59 22.57
CA HIS A 3 -30.13 -10.69 21.88
C HIS A 3 -29.86 -11.14 20.44
N PHE A 4 -29.78 -12.44 20.19
CA PHE A 4 -29.59 -12.98 18.84
C PHE A 4 -30.73 -12.56 17.89
N LYS A 5 -32.02 -12.69 18.33
CA LYS A 5 -33.16 -12.29 17.50
C LYS A 5 -33.11 -10.79 17.17
N ILE A 6 -32.76 -9.95 18.15
CA ILE A 6 -32.65 -8.50 17.97
C ILE A 6 -31.55 -8.17 16.97
N THR A 7 -30.33 -8.74 17.15
CA THR A 7 -29.20 -8.51 16.24
C THR A 7 -29.55 -8.99 14.83
N LYS A 8 -30.14 -10.19 14.67
CA LYS A 8 -30.52 -10.68 13.34
C LYS A 8 -31.52 -9.75 12.66
N LYS A 9 -32.53 -9.23 13.40
CA LYS A 9 -33.50 -8.26 12.87
C LYS A 9 -32.83 -6.97 12.41
N LEU A 10 -31.85 -6.46 13.17
CA LEU A 10 -31.08 -5.26 12.80
C LEU A 10 -30.30 -5.45 11.48
N TYR A 11 -29.74 -6.63 11.25
CA TYR A 11 -29.00 -6.97 10.04
C TYR A 11 -29.85 -7.54 8.91
N GLN A 12 -31.17 -7.63 9.09
CA GLN A 12 -32.09 -8.20 8.10
C GLN A 12 -31.96 -7.56 6.71
N PRO A 13 -31.79 -6.22 6.54
CA PRO A 13 -31.66 -5.63 5.23
C PRO A 13 -30.38 -6.11 4.48
N LEU A 14 -29.30 -6.43 5.18
CA LEU A 14 -28.09 -7.01 4.60
C LEU A 14 -28.26 -8.49 4.28
N ILE A 15 -28.94 -9.23 5.15
CA ILE A 15 -29.27 -10.65 4.93
C ILE A 15 -30.14 -10.81 3.68
N ASN A 16 -31.10 -9.94 3.48
CA ASN A 16 -31.99 -9.94 2.29
C ASN A 16 -31.22 -9.65 1.00
N LYS A 17 -30.04 -8.97 1.11
CA LYS A 17 -29.10 -8.76 0.00
C LYS A 17 -28.06 -9.89 -0.15
N GLY A 18 -28.27 -11.03 0.48
CA GLY A 18 -27.41 -12.22 0.37
C GLY A 18 -26.27 -12.29 1.39
N ALA A 19 -26.20 -11.39 2.38
CA ALA A 19 -25.21 -11.50 3.44
C ALA A 19 -25.47 -12.72 4.33
N LYS A 20 -24.46 -13.54 4.57
CA LYS A 20 -24.55 -14.69 5.48
C LYS A 20 -24.50 -14.22 6.93
N PHE A 21 -25.49 -14.59 7.72
CA PHE A 21 -25.52 -14.33 9.14
C PHE A 21 -25.08 -15.57 9.91
N PHE A 22 -23.88 -15.51 10.49
CA PHE A 22 -23.30 -16.61 11.25
C PHE A 22 -23.30 -16.29 12.75
N THR A 23 -23.63 -17.28 13.57
CA THR A 23 -23.68 -17.13 15.03
C THR A 23 -22.66 -18.02 15.71
N THR A 24 -21.96 -17.43 16.67
CA THR A 24 -20.96 -18.12 17.47
C THR A 24 -20.87 -17.47 18.87
N SER A 25 -19.98 -17.95 19.72
CA SER A 25 -19.67 -17.28 20.98
C SER A 25 -19.06 -15.89 20.73
N ARG A 26 -19.13 -14.98 21.72
CA ARG A 26 -18.51 -13.66 21.62
C ARG A 26 -17.01 -13.75 21.29
N ARG A 27 -16.28 -14.63 21.99
CA ARG A 27 -14.85 -14.86 21.71
C ARG A 27 -14.62 -15.41 20.30
N GLY A 28 -15.50 -16.29 19.82
CA GLY A 28 -15.46 -16.80 18.45
C GLY A 28 -15.64 -15.70 17.41
N ALA A 29 -16.63 -14.82 17.61
CA ALA A 29 -16.87 -13.69 16.71
C ALA A 29 -15.69 -12.71 16.65
N GLU A 30 -15.08 -12.39 17.80
CA GLU A 30 -13.87 -11.56 17.86
C GLU A 30 -12.69 -12.24 17.13
N LEU A 31 -12.49 -13.53 17.35
CA LEU A 31 -11.41 -14.29 16.72
C LEU A 31 -11.59 -14.40 15.21
N ILE A 32 -12.82 -14.63 14.73
CA ILE A 32 -13.14 -14.65 13.29
C ILE A 32 -12.69 -13.33 12.63
N LYS A 33 -12.98 -12.19 13.25
CA LYS A 33 -12.59 -10.87 12.71
C LYS A 33 -11.07 -10.73 12.61
N TYR A 34 -10.34 -11.06 13.66
CA TYR A 34 -8.88 -10.99 13.67
C TYR A 34 -8.24 -11.98 12.68
N ALA A 35 -8.72 -13.22 12.65
CA ALA A 35 -8.23 -14.25 11.75
C ALA A 35 -8.46 -13.89 10.28
N SER A 36 -9.65 -13.37 9.94
CA SER A 36 -9.95 -12.91 8.59
C SER A 36 -9.00 -11.79 8.15
N ASN A 37 -8.79 -10.78 8.98
CA ASN A 37 -7.87 -9.69 8.65
C ASN A 37 -6.41 -10.15 8.57
N ALA A 38 -5.98 -11.06 9.43
CA ALA A 38 -4.65 -11.65 9.36
C ALA A 38 -4.44 -12.47 8.09
N PHE A 39 -5.45 -13.21 7.64
CA PHE A 39 -5.40 -13.96 6.39
C PHE A 39 -5.34 -13.03 5.16
N LEU A 40 -6.12 -11.96 5.14
CA LEU A 40 -6.04 -10.96 4.07
C LEU A 40 -4.67 -10.25 4.04
N ALA A 41 -4.12 -9.91 5.20
CA ALA A 41 -2.77 -9.38 5.32
C ALA A 41 -1.70 -10.38 4.83
N THR A 42 -1.92 -11.67 5.05
CA THR A 42 -1.06 -12.75 4.51
C THR A 42 -1.08 -12.75 2.99
N LYS A 43 -2.26 -12.69 2.35
CA LYS A 43 -2.38 -12.63 0.89
C LYS A 43 -1.62 -11.43 0.31
N ILE A 44 -1.78 -10.24 0.89
CA ILE A 44 -1.07 -9.03 0.45
C ILE A 44 0.45 -9.20 0.62
N THR A 45 0.88 -9.75 1.75
CA THR A 45 2.32 -9.94 2.02
C THR A 45 2.91 -10.97 1.07
N PHE A 46 2.20 -12.07 0.82
CA PHE A 46 2.62 -13.11 -0.09
C PHE A 46 2.82 -12.58 -1.52
N ILE A 47 1.81 -11.89 -2.08
CA ILE A 47 1.95 -11.32 -3.44
C ILE A 47 3.04 -10.24 -3.49
N ASN A 48 3.27 -9.52 -2.41
CA ASN A 48 4.36 -8.55 -2.31
C ASN A 48 5.75 -9.21 -2.32
N GLU A 49 5.91 -10.38 -1.72
CA GLU A 49 7.15 -11.16 -1.78
C GLU A 49 7.37 -11.72 -3.20
N LEU A 50 6.31 -12.25 -3.82
CA LEU A 50 6.37 -12.69 -5.22
C LEU A 50 6.72 -11.53 -6.16
N ALA A 51 6.21 -10.32 -5.93
CA ALA A 51 6.58 -9.15 -6.72
C ALA A 51 8.10 -8.86 -6.66
N ASN A 52 8.75 -9.08 -5.50
CA ASN A 52 10.19 -8.94 -5.39
C ASN A 52 10.96 -10.02 -6.18
N LEU A 53 10.41 -11.23 -6.25
CA LEU A 53 10.97 -12.32 -7.07
C LEU A 53 10.77 -12.04 -8.56
N CYS A 54 9.56 -11.64 -8.95
CA CYS A 54 9.20 -11.32 -10.34
C CYS A 54 10.11 -10.22 -10.92
N GLU A 55 10.37 -9.15 -10.13
CA GLU A 55 11.30 -8.09 -10.54
C GLU A 55 12.70 -8.62 -10.85
N LYS A 56 13.22 -9.56 -10.06
CA LYS A 56 14.53 -10.15 -10.28
C LYS A 56 14.55 -11.15 -11.45
N ALA A 57 13.45 -11.85 -11.64
CA ALA A 57 13.27 -12.86 -12.68
C ALA A 57 12.76 -12.27 -14.02
N ASN A 58 12.52 -10.95 -14.07
CA ASN A 58 11.92 -10.27 -15.21
C ASN A 58 10.55 -10.85 -15.64
N ILE A 59 9.71 -11.14 -14.64
CA ILE A 59 8.36 -11.68 -14.79
C ILE A 59 7.36 -10.58 -14.42
N ASN A 60 6.24 -10.48 -15.15
CA ASN A 60 5.17 -9.56 -14.79
C ASN A 60 4.38 -10.11 -13.59
N ILE A 61 4.32 -9.35 -12.49
CA ILE A 61 3.57 -9.73 -11.29
C ILE A 61 2.06 -9.80 -11.53
N GLU A 62 1.53 -9.05 -12.50
CA GLU A 62 0.11 -9.08 -12.82
C GLU A 62 -0.32 -10.43 -13.38
N ASP A 63 0.52 -11.07 -14.22
CA ASP A 63 0.24 -12.39 -14.77
C ASP A 63 0.18 -13.45 -13.65
N ILE A 64 1.10 -13.35 -12.69
CA ILE A 64 1.10 -14.22 -11.49
C ILE A 64 -0.16 -14.00 -10.66
N SER A 65 -0.52 -12.73 -10.43
CA SER A 65 -1.71 -12.35 -9.66
C SER A 65 -3.00 -12.86 -10.33
N LEU A 66 -3.11 -12.70 -11.63
CA LEU A 66 -4.26 -13.16 -12.43
C LEU A 66 -4.33 -14.69 -12.45
N GLY A 67 -3.21 -15.36 -12.77
CA GLY A 67 -3.14 -16.82 -12.80
C GLY A 67 -3.51 -17.46 -11.48
N MET A 68 -2.91 -17.00 -10.37
CA MET A 68 -3.26 -17.47 -9.03
C MET A 68 -4.70 -17.15 -8.65
N GLY A 69 -5.16 -15.94 -8.99
CA GLY A 69 -6.49 -15.45 -8.65
C GLY A 69 -7.63 -16.15 -9.39
N SER A 70 -7.35 -16.83 -10.51
CA SER A 70 -8.31 -17.62 -11.27
C SER A 70 -8.71 -18.92 -10.56
N ASP A 71 -7.88 -19.44 -9.66
CA ASP A 71 -8.26 -20.57 -8.80
C ASP A 71 -9.27 -20.09 -7.74
N ILE A 72 -10.49 -20.65 -7.79
CA ILE A 72 -11.59 -20.30 -6.89
C ILE A 72 -11.24 -20.51 -5.40
N ARG A 73 -10.34 -21.41 -5.10
CA ARG A 73 -9.85 -21.68 -3.73
C ARG A 73 -9.02 -20.52 -3.19
N ILE A 74 -8.35 -19.78 -4.07
CA ILE A 74 -7.51 -18.63 -3.75
C ILE A 74 -8.31 -17.34 -3.91
N GLY A 75 -8.96 -17.13 -5.06
CA GLY A 75 -9.71 -15.95 -5.44
C GLY A 75 -8.84 -14.71 -5.66
N SER A 76 -9.27 -13.82 -6.56
CA SER A 76 -8.50 -12.67 -7.06
C SER A 76 -8.31 -11.53 -6.05
N ARG A 77 -9.17 -11.44 -5.02
CA ARG A 77 -9.11 -10.33 -4.07
C ARG A 77 -7.87 -10.40 -3.18
N PHE A 78 -7.26 -9.24 -2.90
CA PHE A 78 -6.05 -9.06 -2.06
C PHE A 78 -4.77 -9.69 -2.63
N LEU A 79 -4.70 -9.90 -3.96
CA LEU A 79 -3.50 -10.36 -4.66
C LEU A 79 -2.80 -9.23 -5.45
N ARG A 80 -3.17 -7.97 -5.25
CA ARG A 80 -2.50 -6.85 -5.91
C ARG A 80 -1.26 -6.45 -5.13
N ALA A 81 -0.09 -6.50 -5.79
CA ALA A 81 1.16 -6.04 -5.20
C ALA A 81 1.13 -4.52 -4.97
N GLY A 82 1.76 -4.07 -3.88
CA GLY A 82 1.77 -2.67 -3.49
C GLY A 82 2.88 -2.34 -2.50
N PRO A 83 2.91 -1.10 -1.93
CA PRO A 83 4.00 -0.66 -1.07
C PRO A 83 4.13 -1.44 0.24
N ALA A 84 3.05 -1.79 0.85
CA ALA A 84 2.83 -2.63 2.03
C ALA A 84 1.36 -2.47 2.45
N TYR A 85 0.84 -3.33 3.32
CA TYR A 85 -0.44 -3.05 3.94
C TYR A 85 -0.29 -2.00 5.05
N GLY A 86 -1.31 -1.17 5.21
CA GLY A 86 -1.44 -0.13 6.21
C GLY A 86 -2.90 0.03 6.65
N GLY A 87 -3.24 1.24 7.07
CA GLY A 87 -4.57 1.57 7.57
C GLY A 87 -4.80 1.14 9.01
N SER A 88 -6.02 1.35 9.49
CA SER A 88 -6.39 1.11 10.89
C SER A 88 -6.60 -0.35 11.26
N CYS A 89 -6.90 -1.22 10.28
CA CYS A 89 -7.36 -2.58 10.56
C CYS A 89 -6.20 -3.60 10.56
N PHE A 90 -5.52 -3.79 9.43
CA PHE A 90 -4.54 -4.87 9.29
C PHE A 90 -3.39 -4.79 10.29
N PRO A 91 -2.72 -3.64 10.51
CA PRO A 91 -1.63 -3.57 11.47
C PRO A 91 -2.08 -3.84 12.90
N LYS A 92 -3.23 -3.30 13.29
CA LYS A 92 -3.79 -3.48 14.63
C LYS A 92 -4.23 -4.93 14.87
N ASP A 93 -5.00 -5.50 13.93
CA ASP A 93 -5.62 -6.80 14.11
C ASP A 93 -4.60 -7.94 14.01
N THR A 94 -3.57 -7.84 13.16
CA THR A 94 -2.48 -8.82 13.12
C THR A 94 -1.67 -8.82 14.42
N LYS A 95 -1.33 -7.63 14.96
CA LYS A 95 -0.66 -7.51 16.26
C LYS A 95 -1.53 -8.00 17.41
N GLY A 96 -2.82 -7.64 17.40
CA GLY A 96 -3.80 -8.10 18.39
C GLY A 96 -3.96 -9.61 18.40
N LEU A 97 -4.00 -10.24 17.21
CA LEU A 97 -4.06 -11.70 17.10
C LEU A 97 -2.82 -12.37 17.68
N VAL A 98 -1.62 -11.85 17.39
CA VAL A 98 -0.36 -12.36 17.97
C VAL A 98 -0.34 -12.19 19.49
N SER A 99 -0.80 -11.04 20.01
CA SER A 99 -0.91 -10.80 21.44
C SER A 99 -1.87 -11.78 22.12
N THR A 100 -3.01 -12.07 21.46
CA THR A 100 -3.96 -13.07 21.92
C THR A 100 -3.33 -14.46 21.95
N GLY A 101 -2.62 -14.87 20.89
CA GLY A 101 -1.88 -16.13 20.87
C GLY A 101 -0.90 -16.25 22.03
N ASN A 102 -0.11 -15.21 22.30
CA ASN A 102 0.83 -15.18 23.42
C ASN A 102 0.13 -15.33 24.78
N LYS A 103 -1.03 -14.70 24.97
CA LYS A 103 -1.85 -14.83 26.20
C LYS A 103 -2.27 -16.30 26.44
N TYR A 104 -2.55 -17.03 25.36
CA TYR A 104 -2.91 -18.45 25.43
C TYR A 104 -1.72 -19.40 25.20
N LYS A 105 -0.48 -18.88 25.31
CA LYS A 105 0.77 -19.65 25.15
C LYS A 105 0.84 -20.42 23.81
N THR A 106 0.19 -19.88 22.79
CA THR A 106 0.13 -20.45 21.43
C THR A 106 0.91 -19.56 20.46
N SER A 107 1.88 -20.15 19.75
CA SER A 107 2.66 -19.40 18.76
C SER A 107 1.90 -19.26 17.44
N LEU A 108 1.79 -18.04 16.95
CA LEU A 108 1.23 -17.69 15.63
C LEU A 108 2.36 -17.28 14.68
N SER A 109 3.24 -18.24 14.35
CA SER A 109 4.47 -18.01 13.57
C SER A 109 4.20 -17.39 12.19
N ILE A 110 3.16 -17.84 11.48
CA ILE A 110 2.76 -17.29 10.17
C ILE A 110 2.45 -15.82 10.31
N VAL A 111 1.57 -15.44 11.26
CA VAL A 111 1.17 -14.04 11.43
C VAL A 111 2.34 -13.16 11.85
N LYS A 112 3.23 -13.65 12.71
CA LYS A 112 4.48 -12.97 13.09
C LYS A 112 5.38 -12.75 11.87
N SER A 113 5.49 -13.72 10.97
CA SER A 113 6.26 -13.61 9.73
C SER A 113 5.66 -12.59 8.77
N VAL A 114 4.33 -12.55 8.63
CA VAL A 114 3.60 -11.56 7.83
C VAL A 114 3.88 -10.13 8.31
N ILE A 115 3.78 -9.86 9.61
CA ILE A 115 4.07 -8.55 10.20
C ILE A 115 5.52 -8.14 9.88
N ARG A 116 6.48 -9.04 10.13
CA ARG A 116 7.90 -8.79 9.88
C ARG A 116 8.21 -8.53 8.41
N SER A 117 7.62 -9.31 7.50
CA SER A 117 7.81 -9.13 6.06
C SER A 117 7.23 -7.80 5.58
N ASN A 118 6.04 -7.43 6.05
CA ASN A 118 5.42 -6.14 5.74
C ASN A 118 6.29 -4.96 6.19
N ASP A 119 6.90 -5.03 7.36
CA ASP A 119 7.81 -3.97 7.84
C ASP A 119 9.13 -3.92 7.07
N LYS A 120 9.69 -5.06 6.71
CA LYS A 120 10.89 -5.14 5.85
C LYS A 120 10.65 -4.52 4.47
N ARG A 121 9.44 -4.70 3.90
CA ARG A 121 9.09 -4.12 2.60
C ARG A 121 9.15 -2.60 2.60
N LYS A 122 8.72 -1.93 3.68
CA LYS A 122 8.81 -0.48 3.82
C LYS A 122 10.26 0.02 3.71
N ILE A 123 11.21 -0.74 4.27
CA ILE A 123 12.64 -0.43 4.21
C ILE A 123 13.20 -0.74 2.81
N LEU A 124 12.73 -1.81 2.17
CA LEU A 124 13.15 -2.19 0.82
C LEU A 124 12.90 -1.07 -0.19
N HIS A 125 11.75 -0.41 -0.12
CA HIS A 125 11.45 0.72 -1.01
C HIS A 125 12.44 1.88 -0.86
N LEU A 126 12.89 2.19 0.35
CA LEU A 126 13.94 3.19 0.57
C LEU A 126 15.27 2.80 -0.09
N LYS A 127 15.65 1.52 0.03
CA LYS A 127 16.85 0.99 -0.63
C LYS A 127 16.73 1.07 -2.16
N ARG A 128 15.54 0.78 -2.71
CA ARG A 128 15.24 0.88 -4.15
C ARG A 128 15.37 2.33 -4.63
N ILE A 129 14.76 3.29 -3.95
CA ILE A 129 14.88 4.72 -4.29
C ILE A 129 16.36 5.15 -4.29
N LYS A 130 17.14 4.73 -3.28
CA LYS A 130 18.59 5.01 -3.25
C LYS A 130 19.32 4.39 -4.45
N LYS A 131 18.98 3.15 -4.83
CA LYS A 131 19.56 2.49 -6.02
C LYS A 131 19.18 3.22 -7.31
N ILE A 132 17.92 3.66 -7.46
CA ILE A 132 17.40 4.38 -8.63
C ILE A 132 18.10 5.75 -8.79
N LEU A 133 18.28 6.49 -7.70
CA LEU A 133 18.81 7.86 -7.73
C LEU A 133 20.34 7.96 -7.54
N GLY A 134 20.98 6.93 -7.02
CA GLY A 134 22.38 6.94 -6.57
C GLY A 134 22.50 7.68 -5.24
N LYS A 135 22.76 8.99 -5.29
CA LYS A 135 22.75 9.86 -4.10
C LYS A 135 21.36 10.43 -3.83
N LEU A 136 21.02 10.67 -2.55
CA LEU A 136 19.73 11.25 -2.13
C LEU A 136 19.82 12.76 -1.88
N LYS A 137 20.99 13.25 -1.41
CA LYS A 137 21.21 14.67 -1.10
C LYS A 137 20.99 15.56 -2.33
N GLY A 138 20.11 16.54 -2.20
CA GLY A 138 19.77 17.51 -3.26
C GLY A 138 18.77 16.98 -4.31
N LYS A 139 18.39 15.69 -4.27
CA LYS A 139 17.41 15.13 -5.20
C LYS A 139 16.00 15.62 -4.93
N LYS A 140 15.28 15.92 -5.99
CA LYS A 140 13.88 16.36 -5.95
C LYS A 140 12.97 15.17 -6.27
N ILE A 141 12.06 14.82 -5.36
CA ILE A 141 11.19 13.65 -5.47
C ILE A 141 9.74 14.11 -5.31
N ALA A 142 8.89 13.75 -6.27
CA ALA A 142 7.44 13.90 -6.13
C ALA A 142 6.84 12.61 -5.54
N PHE A 143 5.94 12.76 -4.58
CA PHE A 143 5.05 11.69 -4.15
C PHE A 143 3.64 11.99 -4.66
N LEU A 144 3.09 11.10 -5.47
CA LEU A 144 1.70 11.15 -5.90
C LEU A 144 0.88 10.16 -5.06
N GLY A 145 0.02 10.75 -4.22
CA GLY A 145 -0.68 10.05 -3.15
C GLY A 145 0.23 9.74 -1.96
N VAL A 146 -0.29 9.92 -0.75
CA VAL A 146 0.44 9.62 0.50
C VAL A 146 -0.38 8.84 1.51
N THR A 147 -1.69 8.68 1.28
CA THR A 147 -2.59 7.85 2.08
C THR A 147 -2.32 6.35 1.89
N PHE A 148 -2.78 5.49 2.80
CA PHE A 148 -2.52 4.05 2.71
C PHE A 148 -3.27 3.35 1.57
N LYS A 149 -4.39 3.94 1.09
CA LYS A 149 -5.20 3.51 -0.08
C LYS A 149 -5.94 4.72 -0.66
N PRO A 150 -6.50 4.61 -1.89
CA PRO A 150 -7.33 5.67 -2.47
C PRO A 150 -8.68 5.81 -1.75
N ASN A 151 -9.39 6.91 -2.06
CA ASN A 151 -10.73 7.23 -1.55
C ASN A 151 -10.80 7.35 -0.01
N THR A 152 -9.73 7.86 0.60
CA THR A 152 -9.67 8.17 2.03
C THR A 152 -8.54 9.17 2.30
N ASP A 153 -8.67 9.92 3.37
CA ASP A 153 -7.62 10.78 3.94
C ASP A 153 -6.75 10.08 4.99
N ASP A 154 -7.02 8.78 5.25
CA ASP A 154 -6.41 8.00 6.32
C ASP A 154 -4.91 7.75 6.07
N MET A 155 -4.10 8.28 6.97
CA MET A 155 -2.63 8.17 6.95
C MET A 155 -2.10 7.03 7.82
N ARG A 156 -2.96 6.37 8.62
CA ARG A 156 -2.51 5.37 9.61
C ARG A 156 -1.72 4.25 8.96
N ASP A 157 -0.51 4.01 9.45
CA ASP A 157 0.42 3.02 8.92
C ASP A 157 0.70 3.11 7.40
N SER A 158 0.43 4.29 6.78
CA SER A 158 0.87 4.54 5.41
C SER A 158 2.39 4.45 5.32
N VAL A 159 2.88 3.85 4.23
CA VAL A 159 4.32 3.69 4.00
C VAL A 159 5.00 5.06 3.80
N SER A 160 4.26 6.04 3.29
CA SER A 160 4.72 7.43 3.13
C SER A 160 5.21 8.04 4.44
N LEU A 161 4.60 7.69 5.59
CA LEU A 161 5.00 8.15 6.93
C LEU A 161 6.43 7.73 7.32
N LYS A 162 6.95 6.65 6.74
CA LYS A 162 8.35 6.23 6.92
C LYS A 162 9.25 6.74 5.80
N MET A 163 8.75 6.76 4.56
CA MET A 163 9.55 7.10 3.40
C MET A 163 9.90 8.59 3.35
N ILE A 164 8.91 9.47 3.45
CA ILE A 164 9.10 10.92 3.30
C ILE A 164 10.07 11.48 4.35
N PRO A 165 9.87 11.25 5.67
CA PRO A 165 10.80 11.76 6.68
C PRO A 165 12.23 11.25 6.51
N TYR A 166 12.38 9.97 6.15
CA TYR A 166 13.70 9.39 5.90
C TYR A 166 14.41 10.06 4.73
N LEU A 167 13.72 10.25 3.61
CA LEU A 167 14.29 10.87 2.40
C LEU A 167 14.66 12.34 2.66
N CYS A 168 13.83 13.09 3.37
CA CYS A 168 14.10 14.46 3.79
C CYS A 168 15.33 14.52 4.71
N LYS A 169 15.42 13.61 5.71
CA LYS A 169 16.60 13.50 6.59
C LYS A 169 17.90 13.19 5.83
N LYS A 170 17.80 12.47 4.69
CA LYS A 170 18.93 12.19 3.79
C LYS A 170 19.21 13.31 2.79
N GLY A 171 18.55 14.46 2.92
CA GLY A 171 18.78 15.68 2.16
C GLY A 171 18.04 15.73 0.81
N SER A 172 17.05 14.89 0.58
CA SER A 172 16.15 15.03 -0.56
C SER A 172 15.14 16.15 -0.32
N LYS A 173 14.64 16.76 -1.41
CA LYS A 173 13.52 17.71 -1.40
C LYS A 173 12.28 17.00 -1.90
N ILE A 174 11.26 16.92 -1.06
CA ILE A 174 10.03 16.21 -1.37
C ILE A 174 8.93 17.23 -1.68
N ASN A 175 8.27 17.05 -2.81
CA ASN A 175 6.96 17.63 -3.06
C ASN A 175 5.95 16.49 -3.08
N TYR A 176 4.82 16.64 -2.40
CA TYR A 176 3.76 15.64 -2.48
C TYR A 176 2.44 16.28 -2.87
N TYR A 177 1.65 15.51 -3.60
CA TYR A 177 0.27 15.81 -3.92
C TYR A 177 -0.61 14.63 -3.48
N ASP A 178 -1.70 14.95 -2.83
CA ASP A 178 -2.75 13.99 -2.47
C ASP A 178 -4.12 14.65 -2.70
N PRO A 179 -5.07 13.97 -3.37
CA PRO A 179 -6.40 14.53 -3.64
C PRO A 179 -7.16 14.97 -2.39
N THR A 180 -6.84 14.40 -1.24
CA THR A 180 -7.45 14.74 0.04
C THR A 180 -6.72 15.87 0.79
N GLY A 181 -5.85 16.61 0.10
CA GLY A 181 -5.19 17.80 0.62
C GLY A 181 -3.92 17.53 1.44
N PRO A 182 -3.39 18.59 2.09
CA PRO A 182 -2.19 18.51 2.89
C PRO A 182 -2.36 17.58 4.10
N LYS A 183 -1.24 17.02 4.57
CA LYS A 183 -1.22 16.06 5.69
C LYS A 183 -0.45 16.64 6.86
N GLU A 184 -1.11 16.72 8.00
CA GLU A 184 -0.53 17.21 9.25
C GLU A 184 0.78 16.50 9.61
N ALA A 185 0.86 15.19 9.33
CA ALA A 185 2.05 14.37 9.57
C ALA A 185 3.32 14.89 8.86
N PHE A 186 3.20 15.77 7.87
CA PHE A 186 4.34 16.29 7.11
C PHE A 186 4.59 17.79 7.30
N ASN A 187 3.73 18.52 8.03
CA ASN A 187 3.80 19.98 8.16
C ASN A 187 5.14 20.48 8.71
N ASN A 188 5.73 19.76 9.65
CA ASN A 188 6.98 20.18 10.33
C ASN A 188 8.23 19.50 9.76
N ILE A 189 8.14 18.84 8.61
CA ILE A 189 9.28 18.16 8.00
C ILE A 189 10.02 19.12 7.07
N LYS A 190 11.24 19.50 7.44
CA LYS A 190 12.12 20.32 6.58
C LYS A 190 12.31 19.65 5.21
N ASN A 191 12.20 20.44 4.12
CA ASN A 191 12.27 19.98 2.74
C ASN A 191 11.12 19.08 2.27
N CYS A 192 9.98 19.10 2.95
CA CYS A 192 8.74 18.45 2.52
C CYS A 192 7.67 19.52 2.28
N ASN A 193 7.13 19.60 1.07
CA ASN A 193 6.12 20.60 0.70
C ASN A 193 4.91 19.91 0.08
N TYR A 194 3.73 20.38 0.46
CA TYR A 194 2.50 20.04 -0.24
C TYR A 194 2.41 20.87 -1.54
N SER A 195 1.88 20.28 -2.59
CA SER A 195 1.59 20.91 -3.87
C SER A 195 0.09 20.83 -4.16
N ASN A 196 -0.51 21.92 -4.63
CA ASN A 196 -1.94 21.99 -4.88
C ASN A 196 -2.41 21.20 -6.12
N ASN A 197 -1.48 20.75 -6.93
CA ASN A 197 -1.76 19.95 -8.12
C ASN A 197 -0.56 19.10 -8.52
N ILE A 198 -0.82 18.11 -9.38
CA ILE A 198 0.18 17.16 -9.87
C ILE A 198 1.31 17.86 -10.65
N LYS A 199 0.97 18.87 -11.46
CA LYS A 199 1.94 19.56 -12.30
C LYS A 199 3.00 20.28 -11.45
N ASP A 200 2.58 20.94 -10.38
CA ASP A 200 3.51 21.64 -9.47
C ASP A 200 4.33 20.65 -8.67
N ALA A 201 3.73 19.54 -8.19
CA ALA A 201 4.47 18.48 -7.51
C ALA A 201 5.60 17.91 -8.40
N CYS A 202 5.34 17.76 -9.70
CA CYS A 202 6.23 17.08 -10.65
C CYS A 202 7.15 18.00 -11.47
N LYS A 203 7.05 19.32 -11.37
CA LYS A 203 7.62 20.31 -12.32
C LYS A 203 9.12 20.14 -12.65
N LYS A 204 9.97 19.82 -11.70
CA LYS A 204 11.44 19.72 -11.88
C LYS A 204 12.00 18.57 -11.02
N VAL A 205 11.38 17.40 -11.05
CA VAL A 205 11.78 16.26 -10.20
C VAL A 205 12.77 15.32 -10.88
N ASP A 206 13.54 14.63 -10.07
CA ASP A 206 14.42 13.53 -10.49
C ASP A 206 13.68 12.20 -10.47
N LEU A 207 12.68 12.08 -9.57
CA LEU A 207 11.90 10.85 -9.36
C LEU A 207 10.45 11.21 -9.05
N VAL A 208 9.52 10.49 -9.66
CA VAL A 208 8.12 10.41 -9.24
C VAL A 208 7.90 9.08 -8.53
N VAL A 209 7.30 9.11 -7.36
CA VAL A 209 6.86 7.92 -6.62
C VAL A 209 5.34 7.87 -6.69
N LEU A 210 4.79 6.88 -7.37
CA LEU A 210 3.36 6.58 -7.39
C LEU A 210 3.07 5.72 -6.15
N HIS A 211 2.64 6.37 -5.07
CA HIS A 211 2.49 5.69 -3.78
C HIS A 211 1.07 5.19 -3.54
N THR A 212 0.06 5.99 -3.91
CA THR A 212 -1.35 5.61 -3.74
C THR A 212 -2.04 5.61 -5.09
N GLU A 213 -2.86 4.60 -5.37
CA GLU A 213 -3.51 4.36 -6.65
C GLU A 213 -4.82 5.17 -6.84
N TRP A 214 -4.74 6.50 -6.74
CA TRP A 214 -5.86 7.37 -7.07
C TRP A 214 -6.16 7.32 -8.57
N ASP A 215 -7.44 7.44 -8.95
CA ASP A 215 -7.86 7.32 -10.34
C ASP A 215 -7.24 8.40 -11.23
N GLU A 216 -7.08 9.61 -10.73
CA GLU A 216 -6.45 10.71 -11.46
C GLU A 216 -4.98 10.47 -11.81
N PHE A 217 -4.30 9.50 -11.18
CA PHE A 217 -2.92 9.17 -11.50
C PHE A 217 -2.77 8.12 -12.59
N LYS A 218 -3.87 7.50 -13.07
CA LYS A 218 -3.83 6.40 -14.04
C LYS A 218 -3.61 6.82 -15.49
N SER A 219 -3.79 8.12 -15.81
CA SER A 219 -3.72 8.63 -17.18
C SER A 219 -2.77 9.81 -17.36
N LEU A 220 -1.72 9.91 -16.53
CA LEU A 220 -0.80 11.04 -16.58
C LEU A 220 0.17 10.95 -17.76
N GLU A 221 0.29 12.05 -18.50
CA GLU A 221 1.30 12.20 -19.54
C GLU A 221 2.56 12.85 -18.96
N PHE A 222 3.38 12.05 -18.28
CA PHE A 222 4.55 12.53 -17.55
C PHE A 222 5.51 13.37 -18.39
N ASN A 223 5.73 13.02 -19.66
CA ASN A 223 6.59 13.79 -20.58
C ASN A 223 6.09 15.22 -20.84
N LYS A 224 4.78 15.48 -20.69
CA LYS A 224 4.19 16.83 -20.80
C LYS A 224 4.28 17.60 -19.48
N ILE A 225 4.25 16.90 -18.36
CA ILE A 225 4.21 17.50 -17.01
C ILE A 225 5.62 17.79 -16.49
N ILE A 226 6.59 16.90 -16.74
CA ILE A 226 7.91 16.95 -16.14
C ILE A 226 8.92 17.59 -17.08
N LYS A 227 9.51 18.70 -16.66
CA LYS A 227 10.51 19.42 -17.46
C LYS A 227 11.90 18.77 -17.49
N ASN A 228 12.22 17.93 -16.52
CA ASN A 228 13.50 17.21 -16.46
C ASN A 228 13.45 15.99 -17.37
N LYS A 229 14.14 16.02 -18.50
CA LYS A 229 14.18 14.89 -19.47
C LYS A 229 14.76 13.57 -18.91
N ASN A 230 15.47 13.63 -17.79
CA ASN A 230 16.09 12.46 -17.13
C ASN A 230 15.32 11.98 -15.90
N PHE A 231 14.06 12.38 -15.76
CA PHE A 231 13.23 11.91 -14.66
C PHE A 231 13.02 10.40 -14.68
N LYS A 232 12.67 9.86 -13.55
CA LYS A 232 12.38 8.43 -13.36
C LYS A 232 11.04 8.28 -12.66
N ILE A 233 10.38 7.14 -12.85
CA ILE A 233 9.14 6.80 -12.16
C ILE A 233 9.39 5.54 -11.33
N PHE A 234 9.03 5.57 -10.06
CA PHE A 234 8.95 4.42 -9.19
C PHE A 234 7.50 4.15 -8.83
N ASP A 235 6.91 3.16 -9.46
CA ASP A 235 5.50 2.82 -9.31
C ASP A 235 5.32 1.69 -8.30
N LEU A 236 4.84 2.06 -7.12
CA LEU A 236 4.57 1.11 -6.04
C LEU A 236 3.23 0.39 -6.18
N ARG A 237 2.45 0.74 -7.22
CA ARG A 237 1.08 0.28 -7.40
C ARG A 237 0.82 -0.46 -8.70
N ASN A 238 1.82 -0.52 -9.58
CA ASN A 238 1.70 -1.07 -10.93
C ASN A 238 0.50 -0.43 -11.68
N LEU A 239 0.48 0.92 -11.71
CA LEU A 239 -0.58 1.68 -12.38
C LEU A 239 -0.42 1.69 -13.88
N TYR A 240 0.83 1.57 -14.36
CA TYR A 240 1.16 1.66 -15.76
C TYR A 240 1.81 0.38 -16.26
N ASN A 241 1.58 0.07 -17.54
CA ASN A 241 2.27 -1.04 -18.19
C ASN A 241 3.75 -0.69 -18.43
N PHE A 242 4.64 -1.58 -18.07
CA PHE A 242 6.09 -1.41 -18.22
C PHE A 242 6.49 -1.12 -19.67
N ASN A 243 5.98 -1.91 -20.62
CA ASN A 243 6.32 -1.79 -22.04
C ASN A 243 5.87 -0.44 -22.62
N ASP A 244 4.72 0.07 -22.20
CA ASP A 244 4.22 1.36 -22.64
C ASP A 244 5.09 2.51 -22.12
N MET A 245 5.60 2.40 -20.90
CA MET A 245 6.52 3.39 -20.34
C MET A 245 7.88 3.37 -21.06
N VAL A 246 8.37 2.19 -21.42
CA VAL A 246 9.60 2.03 -22.21
C VAL A 246 9.42 2.65 -23.61
N LYS A 247 8.29 2.39 -24.30
CA LYS A 247 7.96 3.02 -25.59
C LYS A 247 7.96 4.56 -25.50
N LYS A 248 7.50 5.11 -24.39
CA LYS A 248 7.52 6.56 -24.10
C LYS A 248 8.90 7.06 -23.67
N LYS A 249 9.95 6.24 -23.69
CA LYS A 249 11.32 6.52 -23.25
C LYS A 249 11.41 6.98 -21.79
N ILE A 250 10.53 6.49 -20.92
CA ILE A 250 10.50 6.78 -19.50
C ILE A 250 11.23 5.67 -18.73
N LYS A 251 12.17 6.05 -17.86
CA LYS A 251 12.83 5.12 -16.93
C LYS A 251 11.84 4.75 -15.81
N TYR A 252 11.24 3.58 -15.94
CA TYR A 252 10.18 3.09 -15.08
C TYR A 252 10.65 1.87 -14.26
N PHE A 253 10.21 1.84 -12.96
CA PHE A 253 10.62 0.83 -11.99
C PHE A 253 9.44 0.34 -11.17
#